data_9f61ebe0f11b3fd7b09fecb0d0927910
#
_entry.id   9f61ebe0f11b3fd7b09fecb0d0927910
#
_cell.length_a   1.000
_cell.length_b   1.000
_cell.length_c   1.000
_cell.angle_alpha   90.00
_cell.angle_beta   90.00
_cell.angle_gamma   90.00
#
_symmetry.space_group_name_H-M   'P 1'
#
loop_
_entity.id
_entity.type
_entity.pdbx_description
1 polymer ?
#
loop_
_entity_poly.entity_id
_entity_poly.type
_entity_poly.pdbx_seq_one_letter_code
_entity_poly.pdbx_strand_id
1 'polypeptide(L)'
;MQPGASVGLRDPKVRDEARETGAHSGHRQAIDLDTFCRIPARYIHLERFLACVPGIPPGLAARVLGCSRLHPNLSERIVALYGLDRCTPADFTETGRRIALLDGEQLRRVGELAGGVWHAQALRSTVLVHTLRELLAEFDPRLHRVALTNMDLSPKPDRPLDPSALVDAIRSDGMHCLNAATWQLPASLRSRILLRFPTGSPLGSPVSVRHQQLGPLIVDHVLADEMVQ
;
A
#
# COMPACT_ATOMS: atom_id res chain seq x y z
N MET A 1 -15.96 57.10 32.11
CA MET A 1 -15.38 57.28 30.77
C MET A 1 -14.94 55.97 30.22
N GLN A 2 -15.74 55.36 29.35
CA GLN A 2 -15.28 54.36 28.38
C GLN A 2 -14.77 55.11 27.15
N PRO A 3 -13.90 54.56 26.30
CA PRO A 3 -14.18 53.53 25.31
C PRO A 3 -12.96 52.57 25.09
N GLY A 4 -12.96 51.58 24.30
CA GLY A 4 -13.75 51.12 23.20
C GLY A 4 -13.23 49.75 22.74
N ALA A 5 -14.13 48.87 22.37
CA ALA A 5 -13.89 47.58 21.82
C ALA A 5 -13.37 47.66 20.37
N SER A 6 -12.29 47.00 20.06
CA SER A 6 -11.84 46.74 18.67
C SER A 6 -12.10 45.26 18.34
N VAL A 7 -13.16 45.06 17.55
CA VAL A 7 -13.51 43.76 16.96
C VAL A 7 -12.59 43.53 15.77
N GLY A 8 -11.68 42.57 15.91
CA GLY A 8 -10.86 42.07 14.80
C GLY A 8 -11.67 41.16 13.89
N LEU A 9 -12.02 41.64 12.68
CA LEU A 9 -12.55 40.82 11.59
C LEU A 9 -11.55 39.73 11.25
N ARG A 10 -11.97 38.48 11.44
CA ARG A 10 -11.28 37.30 10.90
C ARG A 10 -11.77 37.09 9.48
N ASP A 11 -10.86 37.18 8.54
CA ASP A 11 -11.04 36.88 7.13
C ASP A 11 -11.33 35.38 6.92
N PRO A 12 -12.45 34.97 6.30
CA PRO A 12 -12.83 33.55 6.14
C PRO A 12 -12.26 32.90 4.86
N LYS A 13 -11.25 33.48 4.19
CA LYS A 13 -10.84 33.06 2.84
C LYS A 13 -9.62 32.13 2.75
N VAL A 14 -9.09 31.58 3.84
CA VAL A 14 -7.84 30.76 3.81
C VAL A 14 -8.11 29.27 4.15
N ARG A 15 -9.32 28.75 3.99
CA ARG A 15 -9.61 27.36 4.38
C ARG A 15 -10.04 26.39 3.28
N ASP A 16 -10.08 26.78 2.01
CA ASP A 16 -10.61 25.91 0.94
C ASP A 16 -9.60 25.37 -0.08
N GLU A 17 -8.31 25.71 0.01
CA GLU A 17 -7.31 25.21 -0.98
C GLU A 17 -6.64 23.87 -0.63
N ALA A 18 -6.97 23.23 0.48
CA ALA A 18 -6.34 21.98 0.93
C ALA A 18 -7.15 20.71 0.63
N ARG A 19 -8.25 20.78 -0.11
CA ARG A 19 -9.17 19.64 -0.33
C ARG A 19 -9.29 19.11 -1.75
N GLU A 20 -8.56 19.65 -2.72
CA GLU A 20 -8.69 19.24 -4.14
C GLU A 20 -7.56 18.38 -4.70
N THR A 21 -6.73 17.72 -3.89
CA THR A 21 -5.69 16.81 -4.39
C THR A 21 -6.07 15.33 -4.39
N GLY A 22 -7.35 15.00 -4.43
CA GLY A 22 -7.83 13.63 -4.24
C GLY A 22 -8.70 13.03 -5.34
N ALA A 23 -8.52 13.32 -6.63
CA ALA A 23 -9.29 12.60 -7.65
C ALA A 23 -8.61 12.57 -9.01
N HIS A 24 -7.46 11.91 -9.13
CA HIS A 24 -6.99 11.42 -10.43
C HIS A 24 -7.23 9.91 -10.51
N SER A 25 -8.50 9.52 -10.50
CA SER A 25 -8.97 8.21 -10.92
C SER A 25 -8.98 8.13 -12.46
N GLY A 26 -7.81 8.34 -13.08
CA GLY A 26 -7.60 7.91 -14.45
C GLY A 26 -7.61 6.38 -14.45
N HIS A 27 -8.41 5.76 -15.33
CA HIS A 27 -8.37 4.32 -15.60
C HIS A 27 -6.91 3.88 -15.79
N ARG A 28 -6.27 3.42 -14.74
CA ARG A 28 -4.97 2.76 -14.84
C ARG A 28 -5.23 1.44 -15.55
N GLN A 29 -4.89 1.36 -16.82
CA GLN A 29 -4.88 0.10 -17.55
C GLN A 29 -4.09 -0.94 -16.73
N ALA A 30 -4.67 -2.13 -16.59
CA ALA A 30 -3.99 -3.25 -15.96
C ALA A 30 -2.58 -3.41 -16.55
N ILE A 31 -1.60 -3.56 -15.69
CA ILE A 31 -0.20 -3.71 -16.09
C ILE A 31 0.02 -5.20 -16.37
N ASP A 32 0.47 -5.53 -17.57
CA ASP A 32 0.95 -6.88 -17.87
C ASP A 32 2.39 -7.11 -17.36
N LEU A 33 2.83 -8.35 -17.30
CA LEU A 33 4.14 -8.71 -16.74
C LEU A 33 5.32 -8.16 -17.56
N ASP A 34 5.19 -8.04 -18.88
CA ASP A 34 6.25 -7.44 -19.71
C ASP A 34 6.38 -5.94 -19.42
N THR A 35 5.28 -5.24 -19.35
CA THR A 35 5.22 -3.83 -18.94
C THR A 35 5.79 -3.63 -17.54
N PHE A 36 5.45 -4.52 -16.59
CA PHE A 36 6.02 -4.47 -15.23
C PHE A 36 7.54 -4.61 -15.24
N CYS A 37 8.07 -5.54 -16.04
CA CYS A 37 9.51 -5.74 -16.14
C CYS A 37 10.24 -4.57 -16.80
N ARG A 38 9.64 -3.97 -17.84
CA ARG A 38 10.36 -3.06 -18.75
C ARG A 38 10.05 -1.58 -18.54
N ILE A 39 8.87 -1.22 -18.01
CA ILE A 39 8.40 0.16 -17.99
C ILE A 39 8.03 0.61 -16.55
N PRO A 40 9.01 0.72 -15.63
CA PRO A 40 8.75 1.15 -14.26
C PRO A 40 8.13 2.56 -14.14
N ALA A 41 8.28 3.42 -15.14
CA ALA A 41 7.63 4.73 -15.18
C ALA A 41 6.10 4.66 -15.14
N ARG A 42 5.48 3.53 -15.49
CA ARG A 42 4.02 3.36 -15.46
C ARG A 42 3.45 3.15 -14.05
N TYR A 43 4.27 2.73 -13.11
CA TYR A 43 3.80 2.34 -11.77
C TYR A 43 4.61 2.91 -10.61
N ILE A 44 5.67 3.65 -10.89
CA ILE A 44 6.47 4.29 -9.83
C ILE A 44 5.60 5.27 -9.03
N HIS A 45 5.73 5.24 -7.71
CA HIS A 45 5.09 6.20 -6.83
C HIS A 45 5.66 7.61 -7.06
N LEU A 46 4.80 8.64 -7.00
CA LEU A 46 5.19 10.01 -7.29
C LEU A 46 6.36 10.50 -6.44
N GLU A 47 6.39 10.22 -5.13
CA GLU A 47 7.49 10.60 -4.26
C GLU A 47 8.83 10.01 -4.70
N ARG A 48 8.84 8.74 -5.11
CA ARG A 48 10.06 8.11 -5.62
C ARG A 48 10.50 8.72 -6.93
N PHE A 49 9.56 9.09 -7.78
CA PHE A 49 9.87 9.80 -9.02
C PHE A 49 10.44 11.19 -8.75
N LEU A 50 9.91 11.94 -7.78
CA LEU A 50 10.44 13.23 -7.36
C LEU A 50 11.89 13.12 -6.85
N ALA A 51 12.24 12.02 -6.19
CA ALA A 51 13.63 11.75 -5.80
C ALA A 51 14.55 11.53 -7.02
N CYS A 52 14.01 11.05 -8.16
CA CYS A 52 14.77 10.88 -9.42
C CYS A 52 15.06 12.20 -10.14
N VAL A 53 14.24 13.24 -9.91
CA VAL A 53 14.32 14.51 -10.64
C VAL A 53 14.21 15.66 -9.62
N PRO A 54 15.29 15.96 -8.89
CA PRO A 54 15.29 17.03 -7.89
C PRO A 54 14.88 18.38 -8.50
N GLY A 55 14.02 19.11 -7.81
CA GLY A 55 13.58 20.45 -8.21
C GLY A 55 12.38 20.47 -9.17
N ILE A 56 11.87 19.34 -9.63
CA ILE A 56 10.62 19.32 -10.39
C ILE A 56 9.41 19.55 -9.46
N PRO A 57 8.49 20.48 -9.79
CA PRO A 57 7.25 20.63 -9.02
C PRO A 57 6.38 19.38 -9.08
N PRO A 58 5.72 18.97 -7.96
CA PRO A 58 4.90 17.73 -7.92
C PRO A 58 3.82 17.65 -9.01
N GLY A 59 3.14 18.76 -9.31
CA GLY A 59 2.13 18.81 -10.37
C GLY A 59 2.71 18.57 -11.77
N LEU A 60 3.93 19.05 -12.04
CA LEU A 60 4.61 18.78 -13.30
C LEU A 60 5.10 17.32 -13.35
N ALA A 61 5.63 16.80 -12.25
CA ALA A 61 6.04 15.40 -12.15
C ALA A 61 4.88 14.44 -12.42
N ALA A 62 3.70 14.69 -11.85
CA ALA A 62 2.49 13.91 -12.10
C ALA A 62 2.08 13.96 -13.59
N ARG A 63 2.14 15.14 -14.23
CA ARG A 63 1.86 15.28 -15.68
C ARG A 63 2.88 14.53 -16.55
N VAL A 64 4.15 14.58 -16.18
CA VAL A 64 5.24 13.87 -16.88
C VAL A 64 5.04 12.36 -16.77
N LEU A 65 4.71 11.83 -15.57
CA LEU A 65 4.37 10.42 -15.38
C LEU A 65 3.08 10.00 -16.11
N GLY A 66 2.13 10.91 -16.30
CA GLY A 66 0.92 10.68 -17.10
C GLY A 66 1.16 10.65 -18.61
N CYS A 67 2.33 11.09 -19.08
CA CYS A 67 2.65 11.15 -20.50
C CYS A 67 3.28 9.83 -20.99
N SER A 68 2.50 8.95 -21.62
CA SER A 68 2.94 7.63 -22.08
C SER A 68 4.14 7.67 -23.05
N ARG A 69 4.25 8.74 -23.86
CA ARG A 69 5.38 8.93 -24.80
C ARG A 69 6.72 9.07 -24.08
N LEU A 70 6.73 9.51 -22.84
CA LEU A 70 7.95 9.69 -22.04
C LEU A 70 8.35 8.42 -21.28
N HIS A 71 7.43 7.45 -21.14
CA HIS A 71 7.66 6.27 -20.28
C HIS A 71 8.93 5.48 -20.65
N PRO A 72 9.30 5.23 -21.92
CA PRO A 72 10.54 4.51 -22.23
C PRO A 72 11.77 5.21 -21.67
N ASN A 73 11.98 6.49 -21.98
CA ASN A 73 13.15 7.25 -21.53
C ASN A 73 13.18 7.44 -20.00
N LEU A 74 12.01 7.67 -19.38
CA LEU A 74 11.89 7.76 -17.94
C LEU A 74 12.22 6.42 -17.28
N SER A 75 11.80 5.31 -17.88
CA SER A 75 12.08 3.96 -17.36
C SER A 75 13.56 3.64 -17.36
N GLU A 76 14.29 3.99 -18.40
CA GLU A 76 15.75 3.84 -18.46
C GLU A 76 16.43 4.60 -17.32
N ARG A 77 16.02 5.85 -17.07
CA ARG A 77 16.55 6.63 -15.94
C ARG A 77 16.21 6.03 -14.59
N ILE A 78 14.98 5.55 -14.39
CA ILE A 78 14.53 4.90 -13.16
C ILE A 78 15.34 3.62 -12.93
N VAL A 79 15.51 2.78 -13.97
CA VAL A 79 16.32 1.56 -13.90
C VAL A 79 17.74 1.89 -13.48
N ALA A 80 18.37 2.88 -14.11
CA ALA A 80 19.74 3.29 -13.80
C ALA A 80 19.87 3.84 -12.37
N LEU A 81 18.95 4.72 -11.95
CA LEU A 81 19.02 5.39 -10.64
C LEU A 81 18.78 4.43 -9.48
N TYR A 82 17.80 3.53 -9.63
CA TYR A 82 17.46 2.55 -8.58
C TYR A 82 18.27 1.25 -8.69
N GLY A 83 19.20 1.13 -9.66
CA GLY A 83 19.99 -0.07 -9.87
C GLY A 83 19.11 -1.31 -10.09
N LEU A 84 18.04 -1.18 -10.87
CA LEU A 84 17.10 -2.29 -11.04
C LEU A 84 17.72 -3.37 -11.94
N ASP A 85 17.89 -4.56 -11.40
CA ASP A 85 18.35 -5.71 -12.15
C ASP A 85 17.39 -6.06 -13.29
N ARG A 86 17.92 -6.78 -14.30
CA ARG A 86 17.08 -7.32 -15.36
C ARG A 86 16.00 -8.22 -14.80
N CYS A 87 14.78 -8.04 -15.26
CA CYS A 87 13.61 -8.79 -14.84
C CYS A 87 12.95 -9.38 -16.09
N THR A 88 12.61 -10.66 -16.04
CA THR A 88 11.87 -11.34 -17.12
C THR A 88 10.65 -12.06 -16.53
N PRO A 89 9.55 -12.23 -17.29
CA PRO A 89 8.38 -12.96 -16.82
C PRO A 89 8.66 -14.41 -16.40
N ALA A 90 9.76 -14.99 -16.87
CA ALA A 90 10.18 -16.35 -16.50
C ALA A 90 10.69 -16.44 -15.05
N ASP A 91 11.14 -15.32 -14.47
CA ASP A 91 11.69 -15.28 -13.10
C ASP A 91 10.60 -15.30 -12.01
N PHE A 92 9.31 -15.28 -12.40
CA PHE A 92 8.20 -15.14 -11.47
C PHE A 92 7.68 -16.49 -10.98
N THR A 93 7.57 -16.63 -9.66
CA THR A 93 6.67 -17.60 -9.03
C THR A 93 5.22 -17.19 -9.26
N GLU A 94 4.25 -18.08 -9.00
CA GLU A 94 2.83 -17.74 -9.13
C GLU A 94 2.43 -16.55 -8.23
N THR A 95 2.82 -16.58 -6.96
CA THR A 95 2.64 -15.45 -6.03
C THR A 95 3.30 -14.17 -6.55
N GLY A 96 4.50 -14.28 -7.07
CA GLY A 96 5.22 -13.15 -7.66
C GLY A 96 4.49 -12.54 -8.84
N ARG A 97 3.87 -13.35 -9.71
CA ARG A 97 3.02 -12.89 -10.82
C ARG A 97 1.82 -12.12 -10.33
N ARG A 98 1.08 -12.69 -9.36
CA ARG A 98 -0.08 -12.04 -8.76
C ARG A 98 0.29 -10.69 -8.17
N ILE A 99 1.30 -10.61 -7.32
CA ILE A 99 1.78 -9.37 -6.73
C ILE A 99 2.24 -8.36 -7.80
N ALA A 100 2.92 -8.82 -8.86
CA ALA A 100 3.40 -7.95 -9.93
C ALA A 100 2.27 -7.32 -10.76
N LEU A 101 1.12 -7.95 -10.86
CA LEU A 101 -0.02 -7.45 -11.63
C LEU A 101 -0.88 -6.45 -10.84
N LEU A 102 -0.81 -6.46 -9.49
CA LEU A 102 -1.56 -5.53 -8.65
C LEU A 102 -0.93 -4.14 -8.66
N ASP A 103 -1.73 -3.11 -8.66
CA ASP A 103 -1.25 -1.74 -8.45
C ASP A 103 -0.96 -1.45 -6.96
N GLY A 104 -0.45 -0.24 -6.66
CA GLY A 104 -0.09 0.11 -5.28
C GLY A 104 -1.27 0.13 -4.31
N GLU A 105 -2.46 0.51 -4.79
CA GLU A 105 -3.68 0.53 -4.00
C GLU A 105 -4.21 -0.88 -3.74
N GLN A 106 -4.19 -1.73 -4.75
CA GLN A 106 -4.55 -3.15 -4.62
C GLN A 106 -3.59 -3.87 -3.67
N LEU A 107 -2.29 -3.61 -3.77
CA LEU A 107 -1.30 -4.15 -2.83
C LEU A 107 -1.53 -3.67 -1.40
N ARG A 108 -1.93 -2.41 -1.20
CA ARG A 108 -2.30 -1.90 0.12
C ARG A 108 -3.52 -2.65 0.68
N ARG A 109 -4.54 -2.90 -0.14
CA ARG A 109 -5.72 -3.70 0.25
C ARG A 109 -5.34 -5.12 0.63
N VAL A 110 -4.49 -5.77 -0.16
CA VAL A 110 -3.96 -7.11 0.19
C VAL A 110 -3.24 -7.06 1.53
N GLY A 111 -2.44 -6.02 1.80
CA GLY A 111 -1.83 -5.80 3.10
C GLY A 111 -2.86 -5.67 4.21
N GLU A 112 -3.91 -4.85 4.03
CA GLU A 112 -4.97 -4.69 5.03
C GLU A 112 -5.72 -6.00 5.32
N LEU A 113 -6.07 -6.76 4.27
CA LEU A 113 -6.70 -8.08 4.43
C LEU A 113 -5.77 -9.06 5.17
N ALA A 114 -4.47 -9.06 4.85
CA ALA A 114 -3.47 -9.87 5.54
C ALA A 114 -3.35 -9.48 7.02
N GLY A 115 -3.41 -8.18 7.34
CA GLY A 115 -3.46 -7.69 8.71
C GLY A 115 -4.75 -8.11 9.44
N GLY A 116 -5.88 -8.14 8.74
CA GLY A 116 -7.12 -8.70 9.27
C GLY A 116 -6.98 -10.17 9.66
N VAL A 117 -6.36 -11.00 8.81
CA VAL A 117 -6.05 -12.41 9.13
C VAL A 117 -5.09 -12.50 10.31
N TRP A 118 -4.03 -11.68 10.33
CA TRP A 118 -3.08 -11.63 11.44
C TRP A 118 -3.77 -11.37 12.78
N HIS A 119 -4.75 -10.46 12.81
CA HIS A 119 -5.52 -10.09 13.99
C HIS A 119 -6.90 -10.77 14.11
N ALA A 120 -7.14 -11.87 13.39
CA ALA A 120 -8.44 -12.52 13.35
C ALA A 120 -8.97 -12.95 14.74
N GLN A 121 -8.07 -13.38 15.63
CA GLN A 121 -8.46 -13.73 17.01
C GLN A 121 -8.92 -12.49 17.81
N ALA A 122 -8.28 -11.33 17.61
CA ALA A 122 -8.69 -10.08 18.25
C ALA A 122 -10.04 -9.60 17.68
N LEU A 123 -10.22 -9.65 16.36
CA LEU A 123 -11.49 -9.33 15.71
C LEU A 123 -12.64 -10.20 16.20
N ARG A 124 -12.40 -11.51 16.35
CA ARG A 124 -13.41 -12.46 16.88
C ARG A 124 -13.75 -12.17 18.36
N SER A 125 -12.79 -11.77 19.17
CA SER A 125 -12.99 -11.48 20.58
C SER A 125 -13.65 -10.13 20.85
N THR A 126 -13.80 -9.26 19.85
CA THR A 126 -14.46 -7.96 19.98
C THR A 126 -15.98 -8.19 20.13
N VAL A 127 -16.45 -8.11 21.37
CA VAL A 127 -17.83 -8.46 21.75
C VAL A 127 -18.85 -7.39 21.34
N LEU A 128 -18.43 -6.13 21.27
CA LEU A 128 -19.33 -5.01 21.01
C LEU A 128 -19.49 -4.79 19.51
N VAL A 129 -20.68 -5.10 18.98
CA VAL A 129 -21.02 -5.03 17.55
C VAL A 129 -20.83 -3.61 16.97
N HIS A 130 -21.14 -2.56 17.73
CA HIS A 130 -20.93 -1.18 17.26
C HIS A 130 -19.45 -0.86 17.08
N THR A 131 -18.60 -1.21 18.06
CA THR A 131 -17.15 -1.03 17.99
C THR A 131 -16.55 -1.78 16.80
N LEU A 132 -17.00 -3.02 16.57
CA LEU A 132 -16.58 -3.80 15.42
C LEU A 132 -17.00 -3.14 14.10
N ARG A 133 -18.22 -2.61 14.00
CA ARG A 133 -18.70 -1.89 12.81
C ARG A 133 -17.90 -0.62 12.53
N GLU A 134 -17.62 0.16 13.55
CA GLU A 134 -16.80 1.38 13.43
C GLU A 134 -15.39 1.03 12.95
N LEU A 135 -14.77 0.01 13.53
CA LEU A 135 -13.46 -0.49 13.12
C LEU A 135 -13.47 -0.97 11.66
N LEU A 136 -14.46 -1.77 11.27
CA LEU A 136 -14.54 -2.33 9.92
C LEU A 136 -14.90 -1.29 8.86
N ALA A 137 -15.52 -0.15 9.23
CA ALA A 137 -15.80 0.95 8.30
C ALA A 137 -14.53 1.60 7.72
N GLU A 138 -13.39 1.43 8.40
CA GLU A 138 -12.08 1.92 7.95
C GLU A 138 -11.43 1.04 6.86
N PHE A 139 -11.96 -0.15 6.59
CA PHE A 139 -11.34 -1.16 5.75
C PHE A 139 -12.26 -1.66 4.62
N ASP A 140 -11.71 -2.53 3.78
CA ASP A 140 -12.49 -3.28 2.80
C ASP A 140 -13.60 -4.09 3.51
N PRO A 141 -14.86 -4.05 3.03
CA PRO A 141 -15.98 -4.80 3.62
C PRO A 141 -15.73 -6.32 3.76
N ARG A 142 -14.83 -6.87 2.97
CA ARG A 142 -14.47 -8.30 3.00
C ARG A 142 -13.50 -8.66 4.13
N LEU A 143 -12.85 -7.66 4.76
CA LEU A 143 -11.80 -7.90 5.77
C LEU A 143 -12.25 -8.87 6.85
N HIS A 144 -13.43 -8.65 7.42
CA HIS A 144 -13.95 -9.50 8.50
C HIS A 144 -14.16 -10.95 8.04
N ARG A 145 -14.75 -11.15 6.86
CA ARG A 145 -14.95 -12.49 6.29
C ARG A 145 -13.63 -13.19 6.04
N VAL A 146 -12.70 -12.54 5.35
CA VAL A 146 -11.37 -13.10 5.03
C VAL A 146 -10.60 -13.43 6.30
N ALA A 147 -10.64 -12.55 7.31
CA ALA A 147 -10.01 -12.77 8.60
C ALA A 147 -10.54 -14.03 9.30
N LEU A 148 -11.87 -14.19 9.37
CA LEU A 148 -12.48 -15.34 10.04
C LEU A 148 -12.29 -16.65 9.28
N THR A 149 -12.33 -16.62 7.94
CA THR A 149 -12.10 -17.81 7.11
C THR A 149 -10.68 -18.36 7.27
N ASN A 150 -9.70 -17.47 7.46
CA ASN A 150 -8.28 -17.84 7.58
C ASN A 150 -7.75 -17.71 9.02
N MET A 151 -8.62 -17.83 10.02
CA MET A 151 -8.28 -17.59 11.43
C MET A 151 -7.24 -18.58 11.99
N ASP A 152 -7.11 -19.76 11.42
CA ASP A 152 -6.10 -20.77 11.75
C ASP A 152 -4.65 -20.27 11.46
N LEU A 153 -4.48 -19.34 10.54
CA LEU A 153 -3.21 -18.68 10.25
C LEU A 153 -2.90 -17.52 11.22
N SER A 154 -3.89 -17.09 12.01
CA SER A 154 -3.73 -15.97 12.96
C SER A 154 -2.78 -16.37 14.08
N PRO A 155 -1.71 -15.61 14.31
CA PRO A 155 -0.85 -15.83 15.46
C PRO A 155 -1.60 -15.55 16.78
N LYS A 156 -1.26 -16.27 17.83
CA LYS A 156 -1.79 -15.94 19.18
C LYS A 156 -1.36 -14.53 19.54
N PRO A 157 -2.29 -13.65 19.97
CA PRO A 157 -1.95 -12.30 20.38
C PRO A 157 -1.11 -12.34 21.67
N ASP A 158 -0.05 -11.55 21.68
CA ASP A 158 0.80 -11.42 22.88
C ASP A 158 0.09 -10.59 23.97
N ARG A 159 -0.82 -9.69 23.57
CA ARG A 159 -1.64 -8.85 24.45
C ARG A 159 -2.99 -8.57 23.81
N PRO A 160 -4.07 -8.41 24.61
CA PRO A 160 -5.30 -7.86 24.07
C PRO A 160 -5.06 -6.43 23.59
N LEU A 161 -5.52 -6.12 22.39
CA LEU A 161 -5.44 -4.79 21.80
C LEU A 161 -6.72 -4.01 22.10
N ASP A 162 -6.57 -2.73 22.39
CA ASP A 162 -7.68 -1.79 22.41
C ASP A 162 -8.23 -1.64 20.97
N PRO A 163 -9.55 -1.54 20.76
CA PRO A 163 -10.15 -1.37 19.44
C PRO A 163 -9.56 -0.21 18.61
N SER A 164 -9.21 0.91 19.24
CA SER A 164 -8.57 2.03 18.55
C SER A 164 -7.16 1.68 18.05
N ALA A 165 -6.39 0.93 18.83
CA ALA A 165 -5.06 0.47 18.45
C ALA A 165 -5.10 -0.66 17.41
N LEU A 166 -6.22 -1.39 17.31
CA LEU A 166 -6.37 -2.52 16.41
C LEU A 166 -6.37 -2.09 14.93
N VAL A 167 -6.92 -0.91 14.61
CA VAL A 167 -6.90 -0.35 13.25
C VAL A 167 -5.46 -0.15 12.78
N ASP A 168 -4.65 0.50 13.59
CA ASP A 168 -3.24 0.77 13.26
C ASP A 168 -2.41 -0.52 13.23
N ALA A 169 -2.71 -1.45 14.14
CA ALA A 169 -2.07 -2.76 14.17
C ALA A 169 -2.37 -3.58 12.91
N ILE A 170 -3.63 -3.62 12.46
CA ILE A 170 -4.03 -4.29 11.20
C ILE A 170 -3.26 -3.70 10.02
N ARG A 171 -3.20 -2.37 9.89
CA ARG A 171 -2.46 -1.71 8.80
C ARG A 171 -0.96 -2.01 8.86
N SER A 172 -0.37 -1.89 10.05
CA SER A 172 1.07 -2.11 10.25
C SER A 172 1.48 -3.57 10.01
N ASP A 173 0.83 -4.51 10.71
CA ASP A 173 1.19 -5.93 10.62
C ASP A 173 0.84 -6.50 9.24
N GLY A 174 -0.22 -6.01 8.61
CA GLY A 174 -0.56 -6.35 7.24
C GLY A 174 0.53 -5.94 6.25
N MET A 175 1.08 -4.75 6.39
CA MET A 175 2.22 -4.32 5.58
C MET A 175 3.49 -5.12 5.89
N HIS A 176 3.69 -5.56 7.13
CA HIS A 176 4.78 -6.47 7.48
C HIS A 176 4.60 -7.87 6.87
N CYS A 177 3.37 -8.39 6.81
CA CYS A 177 3.07 -9.65 6.10
C CYS A 177 3.38 -9.52 4.60
N LEU A 178 2.93 -8.45 3.94
CA LEU A 178 3.22 -8.18 2.54
C LEU A 178 4.74 -8.02 2.31
N ASN A 179 5.43 -7.33 3.21
CA ASN A 179 6.89 -7.20 3.16
C ASN A 179 7.57 -8.57 3.26
N ALA A 180 7.18 -9.41 4.22
CA ALA A 180 7.71 -10.76 4.37
C ALA A 180 7.49 -11.62 3.10
N ALA A 181 6.32 -11.53 2.47
CA ALA A 181 6.03 -12.22 1.21
C ALA A 181 6.92 -11.69 0.07
N THR A 182 7.13 -10.38 -0.02
CA THR A 182 8.00 -9.81 -1.05
C THR A 182 9.47 -10.18 -0.87
N TRP A 183 9.92 -10.44 0.38
CA TRP A 183 11.29 -10.89 0.64
C TRP A 183 11.59 -12.28 0.10
N GLN A 184 10.59 -13.12 -0.13
CA GLN A 184 10.76 -14.43 -0.77
C GLN A 184 10.91 -14.34 -2.29
N LEU A 185 10.65 -13.18 -2.88
CA LEU A 185 10.75 -12.95 -4.32
C LEU A 185 12.19 -12.60 -4.72
N PRO A 186 12.57 -12.85 -5.98
CA PRO A 186 13.85 -12.40 -6.51
C PRO A 186 14.07 -10.90 -6.29
N ALA A 187 15.31 -10.48 -6.05
CA ALA A 187 15.65 -9.08 -5.77
C ALA A 187 15.19 -8.14 -6.87
N SER A 188 15.31 -8.56 -8.14
CA SER A 188 14.83 -7.80 -9.31
C SER A 188 13.33 -7.49 -9.28
N LEU A 189 12.54 -8.44 -8.80
CA LEU A 189 11.08 -8.29 -8.66
C LEU A 189 10.72 -7.43 -7.45
N ARG A 190 11.34 -7.74 -6.29
CA ARG A 190 11.13 -7.00 -5.05
C ARG A 190 11.42 -5.51 -5.21
N SER A 191 12.55 -5.15 -5.81
CA SER A 191 12.93 -3.75 -6.04
C SER A 191 11.88 -3.00 -6.88
N ARG A 192 11.29 -3.66 -7.87
CA ARG A 192 10.22 -3.07 -8.70
C ARG A 192 8.90 -2.91 -7.94
N ILE A 193 8.54 -3.87 -7.09
CA ILE A 193 7.35 -3.75 -6.22
C ILE A 193 7.50 -2.55 -5.29
N LEU A 194 8.68 -2.36 -4.70
CA LEU A 194 8.97 -1.24 -3.82
C LEU A 194 8.76 0.13 -4.49
N LEU A 195 8.94 0.24 -5.80
CA LEU A 195 8.70 1.50 -6.53
C LEU A 195 7.23 1.96 -6.48
N ARG A 196 6.29 1.07 -6.21
CA ARG A 196 4.84 1.40 -6.12
C ARG A 196 4.45 2.10 -4.82
N PHE A 197 5.35 2.14 -3.85
CA PHE A 197 5.09 2.68 -2.52
C PHE A 197 5.93 3.94 -2.26
N PRO A 198 5.49 4.84 -1.38
CA PRO A 198 6.25 6.01 -0.99
C PRO A 198 7.60 5.64 -0.36
N THR A 199 8.50 6.60 -0.25
CA THR A 199 9.86 6.39 0.27
C THR A 199 9.90 5.96 1.73
N GLY A 200 8.92 6.30 2.54
CA GLY A 200 8.79 5.93 3.96
C GLY A 200 7.99 4.64 4.22
N SER A 201 7.63 3.87 3.18
CA SER A 201 6.84 2.66 3.35
C SER A 201 7.57 1.61 4.21
N PRO A 202 6.85 0.86 5.07
CA PRO A 202 7.40 -0.28 5.81
C PRO A 202 7.96 -1.40 4.91
N LEU A 203 7.57 -1.45 3.63
CA LEU A 203 8.11 -2.39 2.65
C LEU A 203 9.62 -2.13 2.46
N GLY A 204 10.41 -3.14 2.67
CA GLY A 204 11.88 -3.05 2.63
C GLY A 204 12.52 -2.88 4.00
N SER A 205 11.75 -2.66 5.06
CA SER A 205 12.24 -2.66 6.44
C SER A 205 12.42 -4.09 6.98
N PRO A 206 13.30 -4.30 7.96
CA PRO A 206 13.40 -5.59 8.63
C PRO A 206 12.05 -6.01 9.25
N VAL A 207 11.67 -7.27 9.07
CA VAL A 207 10.45 -7.84 9.64
C VAL A 207 10.78 -8.85 10.73
N SER A 208 9.89 -9.03 11.70
CA SER A 208 10.08 -10.02 12.76
C SER A 208 10.10 -11.44 12.22
N VAL A 209 10.75 -12.37 12.94
CA VAL A 209 10.79 -13.80 12.58
C VAL A 209 9.37 -14.36 12.39
N ARG A 210 8.43 -13.94 13.21
CA ARG A 210 7.03 -14.39 13.14
C ARG A 210 6.36 -13.94 11.83
N HIS A 211 6.59 -12.69 11.39
CA HIS A 211 6.10 -12.22 10.09
C HIS A 211 6.79 -12.96 8.93
N GLN A 212 8.09 -13.26 9.05
CA GLN A 212 8.80 -14.05 8.02
C GLN A 212 8.20 -15.44 7.84
N GLN A 213 7.74 -16.07 8.92
CA GLN A 213 7.16 -17.41 8.89
C GLN A 213 5.71 -17.44 8.40
N LEU A 214 4.87 -16.55 8.91
CA LEU A 214 3.41 -16.58 8.66
C LEU A 214 2.97 -15.62 7.56
N GLY A 215 3.65 -14.48 7.41
CA GLY A 215 3.27 -13.43 6.46
C GLY A 215 3.10 -13.92 5.03
N PRO A 216 4.06 -14.67 4.45
CA PRO A 216 3.91 -15.22 3.10
C PRO A 216 2.70 -16.13 2.94
N LEU A 217 2.45 -17.00 3.91
CA LEU A 217 1.29 -17.92 3.89
C LEU A 217 -0.03 -17.14 3.91
N ILE A 218 -0.12 -16.12 4.80
CA ILE A 218 -1.30 -15.26 4.90
C ILE A 218 -1.54 -14.52 3.58
N VAL A 219 -0.49 -13.93 3.00
CA VAL A 219 -0.60 -13.19 1.73
C VAL A 219 -1.03 -14.11 0.59
N ASP A 220 -0.50 -15.35 0.51
CA ASP A 220 -0.90 -16.33 -0.50
C ASP A 220 -2.39 -16.67 -0.41
N HIS A 221 -2.91 -16.90 0.80
CA HIS A 221 -4.33 -17.16 1.03
C HIS A 221 -5.21 -15.96 0.64
N VAL A 222 -4.81 -14.75 1.04
CA VAL A 222 -5.54 -13.51 0.66
C VAL A 222 -5.57 -13.33 -0.85
N LEU A 223 -4.45 -13.54 -1.54
CA LEU A 223 -4.37 -13.45 -3.01
C LEU A 223 -5.21 -14.53 -3.71
N ALA A 224 -5.34 -15.72 -3.12
CA ALA A 224 -6.20 -16.76 -3.65
C ALA A 224 -7.68 -16.37 -3.55
N ASP A 225 -8.11 -15.80 -2.42
CA ASP A 225 -9.48 -15.32 -2.21
C ASP A 225 -9.86 -14.15 -3.14
N GLU A 226 -8.90 -13.30 -3.49
CA GLU A 226 -9.10 -12.17 -4.43
C GLU A 226 -9.40 -12.63 -5.86
N MET A 227 -8.93 -13.81 -6.27
CA MET A 227 -9.09 -14.32 -7.65
C MET A 227 -10.38 -15.12 -7.86
N VAL A 228 -11.10 -15.47 -6.82
CA VAL A 228 -12.35 -16.27 -6.89
C VAL A 228 -13.59 -15.38 -7.09
N GLN A 229 -13.43 -14.07 -7.10
CA GLN A 229 -14.51 -13.07 -7.27
C GLN A 229 -14.31 -12.25 -8.54
#